data_336a6bff71d2f9e656b5d8a5d3b92059
#
_entry.id   336a6bff71d2f9e656b5d8a5d3b92059
#
_cell.length_a   1.000
_cell.length_b   1.000
_cell.length_c   1.000
_cell.angle_alpha   90.00
_cell.angle_beta   90.00
_cell.angle_gamma   90.00
#
_symmetry.space_group_name_H-M   'P 1'
#
loop_
_entity.id
_entity.type
_entity.pdbx_description
1 polymer ?
#
loop_
_entity_poly.entity_id
_entity_poly.type
_entity_poly.pdbx_seq_one_letter_code
_entity_poly.pdbx_strand_id
1 'polypeptide(L)'
;MKKTKIICTLGPASNNRETLKALMENGMDIARFNFSHGDHEEQKGRVDMIKELREELDMPIAMLLDTKGPEIRTRLLKDGQKVKLEAGKQFVLGIGDFEGDSTKVAITYETLYKDVKPGNRILIDDGLIELEVKTIKGTDIVCDILNGGELGEKKGVNVPYVKVNLPGITEQDKKDIIFGIEQKFDFIAASFVRSAEVIREIRKLLNDNGGKDIGIIAKIENAEGVENIDSIIEASDGIMVARGDLGVEIPASQVPHIQKAIIRKCNEHYTPVITATQMLDSMIRNPRPTRAEVADVANAIYDGTDAIMLSGETAAGKYPVDALKMMADIAEMTEPHLDYKVFIEHRSMDGREKISSAVALATVRTAKNLKANAIVTPTMSGNTARLISNFRPKVPIYAITPNSTIQHKLQLIWGVTPLKGYQRDTTDHIMSQAMNVVRSRHLIHKGDLVVFTAGDPATNMTNGRGAVTNMMHVIEAE
;
A
#
# COMPACT_ATOMS: atom_id res chain seq x y z
N MET A 1 3.55 -4.28 -21.22
CA MET A 1 4.09 -3.78 -19.91
C MET A 1 2.93 -3.26 -19.09
N LYS A 2 2.71 -3.85 -17.92
CA LYS A 2 1.66 -3.45 -16.99
C LYS A 2 1.88 -2.03 -16.45
N LYS A 3 0.80 -1.34 -16.16
CA LYS A 3 0.78 0.00 -15.55
C LYS A 3 0.44 -0.04 -14.07
N THR A 4 -0.44 -0.97 -13.68
CA THR A 4 -0.77 -1.25 -12.28
C THR A 4 0.45 -1.82 -11.58
N LYS A 5 0.80 -1.26 -10.42
CA LYS A 5 1.98 -1.65 -9.67
C LYS A 5 1.72 -2.91 -8.86
N ILE A 6 2.74 -3.72 -8.63
CA ILE A 6 2.61 -4.96 -7.86
C ILE A 6 3.55 -4.92 -6.65
N ILE A 7 2.97 -5.15 -5.49
CA ILE A 7 3.67 -5.26 -4.21
C ILE A 7 3.75 -6.74 -3.85
N CYS A 8 4.95 -7.23 -3.57
CA CYS A 8 5.16 -8.60 -3.10
C CYS A 8 5.65 -8.59 -1.66
N THR A 9 4.96 -9.31 -0.77
CA THR A 9 5.43 -9.52 0.60
C THR A 9 6.54 -10.54 0.62
N LEU A 10 7.66 -10.16 1.25
CA LEU A 10 8.80 -11.04 1.45
C LEU A 10 8.61 -11.90 2.71
N GLY A 11 9.02 -13.15 2.63
CA GLY A 11 8.92 -14.11 3.73
C GLY A 11 9.70 -15.38 3.42
N PRO A 12 9.46 -16.47 4.17
CA PRO A 12 10.21 -17.72 4.00
C PRO A 12 10.30 -18.27 2.56
N ALA A 13 9.21 -18.11 1.78
CA ALA A 13 9.15 -18.59 0.38
C ALA A 13 10.00 -17.74 -0.58
N SER A 14 10.30 -16.50 -0.22
CA SER A 14 11.07 -15.56 -1.03
C SER A 14 12.39 -15.13 -0.35
N ASN A 15 12.84 -15.82 0.69
CA ASN A 15 14.04 -15.50 1.44
C ASN A 15 15.32 -16.11 0.82
N ASN A 16 15.46 -16.02 -0.50
CA ASN A 16 16.66 -16.42 -1.21
C ASN A 16 16.84 -15.55 -2.47
N ARG A 17 18.10 -15.37 -2.87
CA ARG A 17 18.48 -14.47 -3.96
C ARG A 17 17.83 -14.84 -5.30
N GLU A 18 17.72 -16.13 -5.62
CA GLU A 18 17.18 -16.61 -6.89
C GLU A 18 15.69 -16.26 -7.03
N THR A 19 14.89 -16.56 -6.00
CA THR A 19 13.46 -16.21 -5.99
C THR A 19 13.25 -14.69 -6.00
N LEU A 20 14.03 -13.92 -5.22
CA LEU A 20 13.94 -12.47 -5.22
C LEU A 20 14.25 -11.89 -6.59
N LYS A 21 15.34 -12.36 -7.23
CA LYS A 21 15.68 -11.95 -8.60
C LYS A 21 14.54 -12.26 -9.56
N ALA A 22 14.01 -13.47 -9.50
CA ALA A 22 12.87 -13.86 -10.34
C ALA A 22 11.62 -13.00 -10.10
N LEU A 23 11.32 -12.62 -8.84
CA LEU A 23 10.23 -11.70 -8.54
C LEU A 23 10.48 -10.31 -9.16
N MET A 24 11.68 -9.75 -9.02
CA MET A 24 12.03 -8.47 -9.62
C MET A 24 11.88 -8.48 -11.15
N GLU A 25 12.46 -9.48 -11.82
CA GLU A 25 12.43 -9.62 -13.28
C GLU A 25 11.03 -9.89 -13.84
N ASN A 26 10.11 -10.45 -13.03
CA ASN A 26 8.75 -10.76 -13.47
C ASN A 26 7.69 -9.74 -13.03
N GLY A 27 8.11 -8.57 -12.58
CA GLY A 27 7.20 -7.42 -12.44
C GLY A 27 6.87 -6.98 -11.02
N MET A 28 7.64 -7.38 -10.00
CA MET A 28 7.58 -6.77 -8.67
C MET A 28 8.05 -5.32 -8.76
N ASP A 29 7.24 -4.38 -8.32
CA ASP A 29 7.60 -2.96 -8.21
C ASP A 29 8.03 -2.58 -6.80
N ILE A 30 7.43 -3.21 -5.79
CA ILE A 30 7.66 -2.90 -4.37
C ILE A 30 7.84 -4.20 -3.57
N ALA A 31 8.89 -4.27 -2.78
CA ALA A 31 9.11 -5.31 -1.79
C ALA A 31 8.53 -4.89 -0.44
N ARG A 32 7.52 -5.62 0.08
CA ARG A 32 6.91 -5.38 1.40
C ARG A 32 7.57 -6.28 2.44
N PHE A 33 7.96 -5.68 3.55
CA PHE A 33 8.54 -6.32 4.73
C PHE A 33 7.53 -6.24 5.88
N ASN A 34 6.97 -7.38 6.28
CA ASN A 34 5.97 -7.42 7.35
C ASN A 34 6.66 -7.58 8.71
N PHE A 35 6.64 -6.52 9.52
CA PHE A 35 7.25 -6.48 10.85
C PHE A 35 6.37 -7.10 11.97
N SER A 36 5.22 -7.66 11.61
CA SER A 36 4.48 -8.55 12.52
C SER A 36 5.19 -9.89 12.73
N HIS A 37 6.18 -10.22 11.87
CA HIS A 37 6.91 -11.49 11.87
C HIS A 37 8.41 -11.26 11.71
N GLY A 38 9.20 -12.13 12.37
CA GLY A 38 10.65 -12.04 12.34
C GLY A 38 11.22 -10.92 13.21
N ASP A 39 12.51 -10.86 13.31
CA ASP A 39 13.25 -9.80 14.01
C ASP A 39 13.99 -8.87 13.03
N HIS A 40 14.63 -7.83 13.57
CA HIS A 40 15.37 -6.86 12.78
C HIS A 40 16.55 -7.49 12.02
N GLU A 41 17.19 -8.53 12.54
CA GLU A 41 18.30 -9.19 11.88
C GLU A 41 17.84 -9.97 10.64
N GLU A 42 16.76 -10.72 10.77
CA GLU A 42 16.13 -11.43 9.65
C GLU A 42 15.64 -10.45 8.57
N GLN A 43 14.98 -9.37 8.96
CA GLN A 43 14.52 -8.34 8.02
C GLN A 43 15.71 -7.66 7.33
N LYS A 44 16.80 -7.39 8.05
CA LYS A 44 18.02 -6.79 7.49
C LYS A 44 18.63 -7.67 6.40
N GLY A 45 18.68 -8.98 6.58
CA GLY A 45 19.19 -9.89 5.55
C GLY A 45 18.43 -9.76 4.23
N ARG A 46 17.08 -9.67 4.29
CA ARG A 46 16.25 -9.45 3.11
C ARG A 46 16.46 -8.06 2.49
N VAL A 47 16.59 -7.02 3.32
CA VAL A 47 16.87 -5.65 2.87
C VAL A 47 18.18 -5.58 2.10
N ASP A 48 19.23 -6.20 2.62
CA ASP A 48 20.55 -6.21 1.99
C ASP A 48 20.50 -6.92 0.62
N MET A 49 19.81 -8.06 0.51
CA MET A 49 19.60 -8.74 -0.78
C MET A 49 18.85 -7.87 -1.80
N ILE A 50 17.81 -7.14 -1.39
CA ILE A 50 17.09 -6.23 -2.31
C ILE A 50 18.00 -5.09 -2.77
N LYS A 51 18.82 -4.51 -1.88
CA LYS A 51 19.76 -3.43 -2.24
C LYS A 51 20.79 -3.91 -3.26
N GLU A 52 21.37 -5.10 -3.07
CA GLU A 52 22.31 -5.70 -4.00
C GLU A 52 21.67 -5.99 -5.37
N LEU A 53 20.47 -6.58 -5.37
CA LEU A 53 19.76 -6.89 -6.61
C LEU A 53 19.29 -5.63 -7.36
N ARG A 54 18.95 -4.53 -6.66
CA ARG A 54 18.68 -3.24 -7.29
C ARG A 54 19.84 -2.76 -8.17
N GLU A 55 21.07 -2.88 -7.64
CA GLU A 55 22.28 -2.47 -8.35
C GLU A 55 22.63 -3.42 -9.48
N GLU A 56 22.56 -4.74 -9.25
CA GLU A 56 22.85 -5.76 -10.26
C GLU A 56 21.93 -5.68 -11.47
N LEU A 57 20.62 -5.48 -11.23
CA LEU A 57 19.61 -5.49 -12.27
C LEU A 57 19.28 -4.09 -12.82
N ASP A 58 19.84 -3.03 -12.27
CA ASP A 58 19.46 -1.63 -12.54
C ASP A 58 17.93 -1.41 -12.44
N MET A 59 17.32 -2.02 -11.40
CA MET A 59 15.86 -1.97 -11.15
C MET A 59 15.57 -1.23 -9.85
N PRO A 60 14.82 -0.11 -9.87
CA PRO A 60 14.59 0.72 -8.69
C PRO A 60 13.41 0.21 -7.84
N ILE A 61 13.45 -1.04 -7.40
CA ILE A 61 12.39 -1.62 -6.56
C ILE A 61 12.24 -0.83 -5.26
N ALA A 62 11.05 -0.39 -4.90
CA ALA A 62 10.82 0.28 -3.63
C ALA A 62 10.77 -0.72 -2.46
N MET A 63 11.12 -0.25 -1.26
CA MET A 63 11.00 -1.02 -0.01
C MET A 63 9.91 -0.40 0.87
N LEU A 64 8.97 -1.22 1.31
CA LEU A 64 7.85 -0.84 2.16
C LEU A 64 7.91 -1.64 3.47
N LEU A 65 8.10 -0.93 4.58
CA LEU A 65 8.01 -1.48 5.93
C LEU A 65 6.55 -1.42 6.39
N ASP A 66 5.98 -2.57 6.74
CA ASP A 66 4.62 -2.68 7.25
C ASP A 66 4.67 -2.95 8.74
N THR A 67 4.20 -1.98 9.55
CA THR A 67 4.25 -2.06 11.01
C THR A 67 3.25 -3.06 11.53
N LYS A 68 3.50 -3.58 12.73
CA LYS A 68 2.55 -4.47 13.40
C LYS A 68 1.27 -3.74 13.82
N GLY A 69 1.44 -2.52 14.34
CA GLY A 69 0.34 -1.73 14.86
C GLY A 69 -0.21 -2.19 16.22
N PRO A 70 -1.13 -1.42 16.79
CA PRO A 70 -1.74 -1.70 18.07
C PRO A 70 -2.86 -2.74 17.95
N GLU A 71 -2.54 -4.00 18.16
CA GLU A 71 -3.48 -5.13 18.14
C GLU A 71 -3.89 -5.53 19.56
N ILE A 72 -5.15 -5.97 19.69
CA ILE A 72 -5.60 -6.70 20.87
C ILE A 72 -5.46 -8.19 20.58
N ARG A 73 -4.83 -8.94 21.48
CA ARG A 73 -4.65 -10.39 21.34
C ARG A 73 -5.02 -11.13 22.62
N THR A 74 -5.47 -12.38 22.48
CA THR A 74 -5.52 -13.32 23.61
C THR A 74 -4.09 -13.63 24.08
N ARG A 75 -3.94 -13.98 25.37
CA ARG A 75 -2.66 -14.42 25.93
C ARG A 75 -2.51 -15.95 25.86
N LEU A 76 -1.69 -16.51 26.72
CA LEU A 76 -1.37 -17.94 26.74
C LEU A 76 -2.54 -18.79 27.25
N LEU A 77 -2.55 -20.03 26.83
CA LEU A 77 -3.48 -21.07 27.28
C LEU A 77 -2.72 -22.11 28.12
N LYS A 78 -3.43 -22.78 29.02
CA LYS A 78 -2.88 -23.83 29.87
C LYS A 78 -2.22 -24.91 29.00
N ASP A 79 -0.97 -25.24 29.32
CA ASP A 79 -0.15 -26.24 28.64
C ASP A 79 0.05 -25.98 27.14
N GLY A 80 -0.20 -24.73 26.65
CA GLY A 80 -0.11 -24.35 25.24
C GLY A 80 -1.15 -25.03 24.34
N GLN A 81 -2.16 -25.69 24.90
CA GLN A 81 -3.14 -26.47 24.17
C GLN A 81 -4.31 -25.59 23.71
N LYS A 82 -4.78 -25.87 22.50
CA LYS A 82 -6.02 -25.26 22.02
C LYS A 82 -7.21 -25.73 22.87
N VAL A 83 -8.14 -24.81 23.09
CA VAL A 83 -9.36 -25.08 23.85
C VAL A 83 -10.58 -24.94 22.94
N LYS A 84 -11.56 -25.85 23.09
CA LYS A 84 -12.81 -25.80 22.33
C LYS A 84 -13.81 -24.90 23.04
N LEU A 85 -14.27 -23.86 22.36
CA LEU A 85 -15.37 -22.99 22.79
C LEU A 85 -16.68 -23.48 22.13
N GLU A 86 -17.73 -23.65 22.94
CA GLU A 86 -19.01 -24.17 22.46
C GLU A 86 -20.08 -23.07 22.47
N ALA A 87 -20.77 -22.91 21.33
CA ALA A 87 -21.88 -21.97 21.22
C ALA A 87 -22.94 -22.16 22.31
N GLY A 88 -23.49 -21.06 22.82
CA GLY A 88 -24.46 -21.04 23.90
C GLY A 88 -23.87 -21.10 25.32
N LYS A 89 -22.55 -21.33 25.47
CA LYS A 89 -21.87 -21.24 26.75
C LYS A 89 -21.35 -19.82 27.00
N GLN A 90 -20.88 -19.55 28.22
CA GLN A 90 -20.24 -18.30 28.58
C GLN A 90 -18.73 -18.43 28.48
N PHE A 91 -18.08 -17.33 28.12
CA PHE A 91 -16.64 -17.20 28.09
C PHE A 91 -16.22 -15.84 28.64
N VAL A 92 -15.11 -15.78 29.34
CA VAL A 92 -14.66 -14.55 30.00
C VAL A 92 -13.36 -14.06 29.37
N LEU A 93 -13.34 -12.80 28.95
CA LEU A 93 -12.11 -12.10 28.62
C LEU A 93 -11.65 -11.34 29.88
N GLY A 94 -10.51 -11.71 30.39
CA GLY A 94 -9.95 -11.17 31.62
C GLY A 94 -8.69 -10.37 31.40
N ILE A 95 -8.25 -9.68 32.46
CA ILE A 95 -7.02 -8.89 32.49
C ILE A 95 -6.04 -9.56 33.45
N GLY A 96 -4.76 -9.44 33.11
CA GLY A 96 -3.67 -9.97 33.94
C GLY A 96 -2.84 -11.01 33.20
N ASP A 97 -1.89 -11.59 33.93
CA ASP A 97 -0.96 -12.60 33.38
C ASP A 97 -1.30 -13.97 33.98
N PHE A 98 -2.27 -14.61 33.35
CA PHE A 98 -2.69 -15.99 33.71
C PHE A 98 -2.89 -16.80 32.43
N GLU A 99 -2.68 -18.10 32.52
CA GLU A 99 -2.99 -19.06 31.46
C GLU A 99 -4.49 -19.32 31.43
N GLY A 100 -5.08 -19.17 30.24
CA GLY A 100 -6.51 -19.35 30.01
C GLY A 100 -6.91 -20.80 29.79
N ASP A 101 -8.21 -21.06 29.79
CA ASP A 101 -8.83 -22.35 29.50
C ASP A 101 -10.13 -22.18 28.68
N SER A 102 -10.97 -23.19 28.63
CA SER A 102 -12.26 -23.15 27.92
C SER A 102 -13.30 -22.21 28.55
N THR A 103 -13.03 -21.58 29.69
CA THR A 103 -13.93 -20.68 30.41
C THR A 103 -13.47 -19.25 30.42
N LYS A 104 -12.15 -19.01 30.41
CA LYS A 104 -11.56 -17.68 30.51
C LYS A 104 -10.20 -17.60 29.83
N VAL A 105 -9.89 -16.45 29.19
CA VAL A 105 -8.56 -16.12 28.68
C VAL A 105 -8.20 -14.67 29.00
N ALA A 106 -6.92 -14.41 29.24
CA ALA A 106 -6.41 -13.05 29.36
C ALA A 106 -6.22 -12.40 27.99
N ILE A 107 -6.37 -11.07 27.94
CA ILE A 107 -6.12 -10.27 26.75
C ILE A 107 -5.02 -9.24 26.96
N THR A 108 -4.40 -8.77 25.87
CA THR A 108 -3.29 -7.81 25.93
C THR A 108 -3.73 -6.39 26.22
N TYR A 109 -4.97 -6.01 25.90
CA TYR A 109 -5.50 -4.67 26.13
C TYR A 109 -6.26 -4.59 27.46
N GLU A 110 -5.57 -4.10 28.48
CA GLU A 110 -6.01 -4.18 29.86
C GLU A 110 -7.21 -3.28 30.23
N THR A 111 -7.59 -2.35 29.35
CA THR A 111 -8.70 -1.43 29.59
C THR A 111 -9.90 -1.67 28.70
N LEU A 112 -9.95 -2.77 27.93
CA LEU A 112 -11.06 -3.08 27.02
C LEU A 112 -12.43 -3.07 27.73
N TYR A 113 -12.48 -3.49 28.99
CA TYR A 113 -13.71 -3.47 29.82
C TYR A 113 -14.33 -2.08 29.99
N LYS A 114 -13.55 -1.00 29.75
CA LYS A 114 -14.04 0.40 29.77
C LYS A 114 -14.65 0.83 28.46
N ASP A 115 -14.21 0.20 27.36
CA ASP A 115 -14.60 0.60 26.00
C ASP A 115 -15.84 -0.17 25.53
N VAL A 116 -16.06 -1.41 26.03
CA VAL A 116 -17.19 -2.26 25.63
C VAL A 116 -18.37 -2.14 26.60
N LYS A 117 -19.55 -2.49 26.09
CA LYS A 117 -20.81 -2.52 26.85
C LYS A 117 -21.63 -3.76 26.46
N PRO A 118 -22.61 -4.19 27.28
CA PRO A 118 -23.52 -5.28 26.95
C PRO A 118 -24.13 -5.09 25.52
N GLY A 119 -24.13 -6.18 24.74
CA GLY A 119 -24.58 -6.21 23.35
C GLY A 119 -23.48 -5.95 22.33
N ASN A 120 -22.26 -5.50 22.72
CA ASN A 120 -21.17 -5.39 21.77
C ASN A 120 -20.68 -6.78 21.33
N ARG A 121 -20.28 -6.88 20.07
CA ARG A 121 -19.64 -8.08 19.50
C ARG A 121 -18.14 -8.04 19.73
N ILE A 122 -17.58 -9.21 20.01
CA ILE A 122 -16.13 -9.42 20.06
C ILE A 122 -15.82 -10.62 19.16
N LEU A 123 -14.91 -10.42 18.24
CA LEU A 123 -14.47 -11.43 17.28
C LEU A 123 -13.06 -11.89 17.63
N ILE A 124 -12.82 -13.19 17.60
CA ILE A 124 -11.49 -13.77 17.87
C ILE A 124 -11.08 -14.66 16.71
N ASP A 125 -9.76 -14.65 16.40
CA ASP A 125 -9.16 -15.45 15.32
C ASP A 125 -9.83 -15.14 13.96
N ASP A 126 -9.72 -13.88 13.54
CA ASP A 126 -10.27 -13.36 12.27
C ASP A 126 -11.78 -13.60 12.10
N GLY A 127 -12.51 -13.60 13.23
CA GLY A 127 -13.95 -13.78 13.25
C GLY A 127 -14.43 -15.24 13.24
N LEU A 128 -13.53 -16.21 13.36
CA LEU A 128 -13.89 -17.63 13.48
C LEU A 128 -14.65 -17.92 14.78
N ILE A 129 -14.41 -17.16 15.82
CA ILE A 129 -15.13 -17.21 17.10
C ILE A 129 -15.82 -15.87 17.31
N GLU A 130 -17.13 -15.93 17.60
CA GLU A 130 -17.95 -14.74 17.84
C GLU A 130 -18.55 -14.78 19.23
N LEU A 131 -18.33 -13.70 19.97
CA LEU A 131 -18.82 -13.48 21.31
C LEU A 131 -19.74 -12.25 21.36
N GLU A 132 -20.70 -12.25 22.28
CA GLU A 132 -21.48 -11.07 22.62
C GLU A 132 -21.27 -10.72 24.08
N VAL A 133 -20.91 -9.49 24.38
CA VAL A 133 -20.74 -9.02 25.75
C VAL A 133 -22.08 -9.07 26.47
N LYS A 134 -22.16 -9.88 27.53
CA LYS A 134 -23.34 -10.00 28.38
C LYS A 134 -23.33 -9.03 29.57
N THR A 135 -22.18 -8.95 30.25
CA THR A 135 -22.01 -8.08 31.43
C THR A 135 -20.53 -7.88 31.71
N ILE A 136 -20.22 -6.82 32.46
CA ILE A 136 -18.87 -6.54 32.94
C ILE A 136 -18.86 -6.69 34.44
N LYS A 137 -17.98 -7.53 34.99
CA LYS A 137 -17.82 -7.78 36.41
C LYS A 137 -16.41 -7.38 36.86
N GLY A 138 -16.29 -6.20 37.48
CA GLY A 138 -14.97 -5.64 37.73
C GLY A 138 -14.22 -5.34 36.44
N THR A 139 -13.15 -6.07 36.20
CA THR A 139 -12.37 -6.00 34.96
C THR A 139 -12.65 -7.15 33.99
N ASP A 140 -13.48 -8.12 34.39
CA ASP A 140 -13.84 -9.29 33.59
C ASP A 140 -15.00 -8.96 32.63
N ILE A 141 -14.80 -9.21 31.37
CA ILE A 141 -15.82 -9.09 30.31
C ILE A 141 -16.44 -10.47 30.14
N VAL A 142 -17.65 -10.65 30.66
CA VAL A 142 -18.41 -11.92 30.54
C VAL A 142 -19.20 -11.88 29.23
N CYS A 143 -18.97 -12.85 28.36
CA CYS A 143 -19.58 -12.96 27.05
C CYS A 143 -20.39 -14.25 26.92
N ASP A 144 -21.43 -14.20 26.11
CA ASP A 144 -22.09 -15.40 25.57
C ASP A 144 -21.41 -15.77 24.23
N ILE A 145 -21.08 -17.05 24.02
CA ILE A 145 -20.47 -17.55 22.79
C ILE A 145 -21.59 -17.73 21.75
N LEU A 146 -21.55 -16.98 20.67
CA LEU A 146 -22.51 -17.06 19.58
C LEU A 146 -22.06 -18.08 18.53
N ASN A 147 -20.81 -17.99 18.11
CA ASN A 147 -20.16 -18.97 17.25
C ASN A 147 -18.93 -19.51 17.97
N GLY A 148 -18.90 -20.82 18.18
CA GLY A 148 -17.79 -21.49 18.83
C GLY A 148 -16.72 -21.96 17.86
N GLY A 149 -15.58 -22.40 18.39
CA GLY A 149 -14.46 -22.89 17.60
C GLY A 149 -13.30 -23.36 18.47
N GLU A 150 -12.19 -23.73 17.87
CA GLU A 150 -10.94 -24.01 18.56
C GLU A 150 -10.17 -22.68 18.78
N LEU A 151 -10.02 -22.27 20.04
CA LEU A 151 -9.21 -21.11 20.40
C LEU A 151 -7.77 -21.54 20.65
N GLY A 152 -6.83 -20.97 19.90
CA GLY A 152 -5.39 -21.06 20.13
C GLY A 152 -4.85 -19.85 20.90
N GLU A 153 -3.55 -19.89 21.22
CA GLU A 153 -2.86 -18.78 21.88
C GLU A 153 -2.65 -17.58 20.95
N LYS A 154 -2.54 -16.39 21.55
CA LYS A 154 -2.14 -15.13 20.89
C LYS A 154 -2.98 -14.76 19.68
N LYS A 155 -4.28 -15.11 19.69
CA LYS A 155 -5.22 -14.84 18.62
C LYS A 155 -5.69 -13.38 18.65
N GLY A 156 -5.86 -12.78 17.47
CA GLY A 156 -6.40 -11.44 17.32
C GLY A 156 -7.79 -11.31 17.95
N VAL A 157 -8.07 -10.17 18.56
CA VAL A 157 -9.35 -9.82 19.17
C VAL A 157 -9.81 -8.51 18.55
N ASN A 158 -10.91 -8.55 17.81
CA ASN A 158 -11.53 -7.40 17.16
C ASN A 158 -12.84 -7.03 17.87
N VAL A 159 -13.15 -5.75 17.92
CA VAL A 159 -14.37 -5.24 18.54
C VAL A 159 -15.08 -4.30 17.58
N PRO A 160 -15.82 -4.84 16.60
CA PRO A 160 -16.47 -4.08 15.55
C PRO A 160 -17.34 -2.94 16.08
N TYR A 161 -17.24 -1.76 15.45
CA TYR A 161 -18.02 -0.55 15.79
C TYR A 161 -17.85 -0.03 17.24
N VAL A 162 -16.82 -0.47 17.95
CA VAL A 162 -16.45 0.06 19.27
C VAL A 162 -15.19 0.90 19.13
N LYS A 163 -15.26 2.13 19.59
CA LYS A 163 -14.08 2.98 19.68
C LYS A 163 -13.19 2.50 20.82
N VAL A 164 -12.02 1.95 20.47
CA VAL A 164 -11.02 1.48 21.42
C VAL A 164 -9.93 2.54 21.62
N ASN A 165 -9.53 2.78 22.87
CA ASN A 165 -8.53 3.79 23.23
C ASN A 165 -7.10 3.22 23.20
N LEU A 166 -6.74 2.54 22.11
CA LEU A 166 -5.37 2.10 21.86
C LEU A 166 -4.49 3.25 21.39
N PRO A 167 -3.17 3.21 21.66
CA PRO A 167 -2.24 4.20 21.11
C PRO A 167 -2.25 4.14 19.57
N GLY A 168 -1.89 5.24 18.90
CA GLY A 168 -1.80 5.27 17.45
C GLY A 168 -0.67 4.40 16.90
N ILE A 169 0.47 4.35 17.62
CA ILE A 169 1.63 3.50 17.36
C ILE A 169 2.15 2.91 18.66
N THR A 170 2.66 1.69 18.60
CA THR A 170 3.27 1.02 19.77
C THR A 170 4.74 1.39 19.94
N GLU A 171 5.32 1.10 21.10
CA GLU A 171 6.77 1.26 21.32
C GLU A 171 7.60 0.35 20.39
N GLN A 172 7.05 -0.81 20.00
CA GLN A 172 7.69 -1.67 19.00
C GLN A 172 7.64 -1.03 17.62
N ASP A 173 6.50 -0.47 17.20
CA ASP A 173 6.39 0.23 15.92
C ASP A 173 7.39 1.39 15.82
N LYS A 174 7.61 2.13 16.92
CA LYS A 174 8.63 3.20 16.95
C LYS A 174 10.03 2.65 16.68
N LYS A 175 10.39 1.52 17.29
CA LYS A 175 11.68 0.86 17.04
C LYS A 175 11.81 0.39 15.59
N ASP A 176 10.74 -0.19 15.06
CA ASP A 176 10.69 -0.68 13.67
C ASP A 176 10.80 0.46 12.66
N ILE A 177 10.13 1.59 12.92
CA ILE A 177 10.23 2.80 12.09
C ILE A 177 11.64 3.37 12.13
N ILE A 178 12.30 3.44 13.30
CA ILE A 178 13.69 3.89 13.42
C ILE A 178 14.63 2.97 12.62
N PHE A 179 14.47 1.66 12.75
CA PHE A 179 15.18 0.69 11.91
C PHE A 179 14.92 0.95 10.42
N GLY A 180 13.69 1.23 10.03
CA GLY A 180 13.31 1.59 8.67
C GLY A 180 14.05 2.83 8.14
N ILE A 181 14.25 3.84 8.99
CA ILE A 181 15.03 5.04 8.66
C ILE A 181 16.50 4.67 8.42
N GLU A 182 17.10 3.91 9.33
CA GLU A 182 18.49 3.45 9.23
C GLU A 182 18.72 2.60 7.98
N GLN A 183 17.77 1.74 7.65
CA GLN A 183 17.83 0.87 6.47
C GLN A 183 17.39 1.56 5.18
N LYS A 184 16.99 2.84 5.22
CA LYS A 184 16.56 3.66 4.07
C LYS A 184 15.37 3.03 3.33
N PHE A 185 14.34 2.69 4.06
CA PHE A 185 13.06 2.30 3.47
C PHE A 185 12.43 3.49 2.74
N ASP A 186 11.67 3.20 1.70
CA ASP A 186 11.01 4.22 0.87
C ASP A 186 9.61 4.57 1.41
N PHE A 187 8.96 3.60 2.07
CA PHE A 187 7.62 3.74 2.65
C PHE A 187 7.49 3.06 4.01
N ILE A 188 6.64 3.63 4.87
CA ILE A 188 6.10 2.97 6.07
C ILE A 188 4.60 2.77 5.84
N ALA A 189 4.12 1.52 5.88
CA ALA A 189 2.70 1.21 5.94
C ALA A 189 2.29 1.11 7.41
N ALA A 190 1.46 2.05 7.85
CA ALA A 190 0.99 2.14 9.23
C ALA A 190 -0.27 1.29 9.41
N SER A 191 -0.23 0.30 10.29
CA SER A 191 -1.35 -0.60 10.58
C SER A 191 -2.37 0.02 11.53
N PHE A 192 -3.62 -0.35 11.36
CA PHE A 192 -4.77 0.04 12.19
C PHE A 192 -4.95 1.56 12.34
N VAL A 193 -4.72 2.33 11.27
CA VAL A 193 -4.92 3.77 11.29
C VAL A 193 -6.40 4.09 11.50
N ARG A 194 -6.70 4.88 12.54
CA ARG A 194 -8.05 5.32 12.90
C ARG A 194 -8.29 6.80 12.60
N SER A 195 -7.23 7.62 12.59
CA SER A 195 -7.36 9.06 12.38
C SER A 195 -6.11 9.67 11.77
N ALA A 196 -6.22 10.92 11.30
CA ALA A 196 -5.10 11.69 10.77
C ALA A 196 -4.01 11.98 11.82
N GLU A 197 -4.36 11.98 13.11
CA GLU A 197 -3.42 12.22 14.22
C GLU A 197 -2.35 11.13 14.27
N VAL A 198 -2.71 9.87 14.02
CA VAL A 198 -1.75 8.76 13.95
C VAL A 198 -0.70 9.02 12.86
N ILE A 199 -1.14 9.47 11.70
CA ILE A 199 -0.24 9.80 10.57
C ILE A 199 0.67 10.97 10.92
N ARG A 200 0.16 12.00 11.61
CA ARG A 200 0.96 13.14 12.07
C ARG A 200 1.98 12.73 13.13
N GLU A 201 1.63 11.81 14.03
CA GLU A 201 2.56 11.24 15.01
C GLU A 201 3.72 10.50 14.32
N ILE A 202 3.42 9.63 13.34
CA ILE A 202 4.44 8.93 12.56
C ILE A 202 5.30 9.92 11.77
N ARG A 203 4.69 10.93 11.13
CA ARG A 203 5.41 11.97 10.39
C ARG A 203 6.38 12.72 11.29
N LYS A 204 5.94 13.07 12.51
CA LYS A 204 6.81 13.70 13.51
C LYS A 204 7.98 12.79 13.88
N LEU A 205 7.73 11.51 14.17
CA LEU A 205 8.78 10.52 14.48
C LEU A 205 9.82 10.43 13.33
N LEU A 206 9.35 10.35 12.08
CA LEU A 206 10.22 10.34 10.89
C LEU A 206 11.07 11.61 10.79
N ASN A 207 10.45 12.77 10.94
CA ASN A 207 11.16 14.07 10.85
C ASN A 207 12.22 14.21 11.93
N ASP A 208 11.90 13.84 13.18
CA ASP A 208 12.80 13.96 14.32
C ASP A 208 14.02 13.03 14.21
N ASN A 209 13.92 11.93 13.41
CA ASN A 209 14.98 10.94 13.25
C ASN A 209 15.62 10.91 11.84
N GLY A 210 15.41 11.94 11.01
CA GLY A 210 16.05 12.07 9.69
C GLY A 210 15.35 11.32 8.55
N GLY A 211 14.16 10.77 8.79
CA GLY A 211 13.33 10.04 7.81
C GLY A 211 12.30 10.88 7.06
N LYS A 212 12.49 12.20 6.95
CA LYS A 212 11.51 13.14 6.35
C LYS A 212 11.05 12.76 4.94
N ASP A 213 11.91 12.08 4.18
CA ASP A 213 11.64 11.70 2.80
C ASP A 213 10.90 10.35 2.67
N ILE A 214 10.69 9.62 3.77
CA ILE A 214 9.95 8.35 3.77
C ILE A 214 8.44 8.64 3.64
N GLY A 215 7.78 7.96 2.70
CA GLY A 215 6.33 8.06 2.51
C GLY A 215 5.55 7.27 3.56
N ILE A 216 4.38 7.78 3.97
CA ILE A 216 3.49 7.08 4.91
C ILE A 216 2.27 6.59 4.15
N ILE A 217 2.03 5.28 4.20
CA ILE A 217 0.86 4.61 3.66
C ILE A 217 -0.07 4.27 4.83
N ALA A 218 -1.25 4.87 4.87
CA ALA A 218 -2.23 4.55 5.91
C ALA A 218 -3.00 3.28 5.53
N LYS A 219 -3.00 2.27 6.40
CA LYS A 219 -3.79 1.05 6.20
C LYS A 219 -5.17 1.23 6.82
N ILE A 220 -6.20 1.07 6.00
CA ILE A 220 -7.61 1.15 6.40
C ILE A 220 -8.09 -0.27 6.69
N GLU A 221 -8.24 -0.57 7.98
CA GLU A 221 -8.44 -1.91 8.53
C GLU A 221 -9.61 -1.98 9.52
N ASN A 222 -10.27 -0.85 9.81
CA ASN A 222 -11.33 -0.76 10.80
C ASN A 222 -12.39 0.29 10.42
N ALA A 223 -13.55 0.23 11.08
CA ALA A 223 -14.67 1.11 10.81
C ALA A 223 -14.35 2.60 11.06
N GLU A 224 -13.61 2.91 12.14
CA GLU A 224 -13.22 4.30 12.47
C GLU A 224 -12.32 4.91 11.39
N GLY A 225 -11.39 4.13 10.81
CA GLY A 225 -10.56 4.54 9.68
C GLY A 225 -11.37 4.82 8.42
N VAL A 226 -12.45 4.06 8.18
CA VAL A 226 -13.39 4.33 7.07
C VAL A 226 -14.15 5.62 7.30
N GLU A 227 -14.64 5.87 8.51
CA GLU A 227 -15.34 7.10 8.87
C GLU A 227 -14.45 8.34 8.70
N ASN A 228 -13.18 8.25 9.09
CA ASN A 228 -12.22 9.34 9.05
C ASN A 228 -11.40 9.42 7.74
N ILE A 229 -11.80 8.67 6.71
CA ILE A 229 -10.98 8.47 5.50
C ILE A 229 -10.52 9.76 4.83
N ASP A 230 -11.34 10.81 4.77
CA ASP A 230 -11.00 12.06 4.09
C ASP A 230 -9.80 12.74 4.78
N SER A 231 -9.83 12.87 6.10
CA SER A 231 -8.73 13.45 6.88
C SER A 231 -7.46 12.59 6.86
N ILE A 232 -7.61 11.27 6.78
CA ILE A 232 -6.49 10.33 6.67
C ILE A 232 -5.83 10.46 5.30
N ILE A 233 -6.60 10.56 4.21
CA ILE A 233 -6.08 10.80 2.85
C ILE A 233 -5.27 12.09 2.81
N GLU A 234 -5.76 13.18 3.39
CA GLU A 234 -5.05 14.46 3.41
C GLU A 234 -3.73 14.42 4.17
N ALA A 235 -3.63 13.59 5.20
CA ALA A 235 -2.43 13.48 6.05
C ALA A 235 -1.39 12.48 5.51
N SER A 236 -1.78 11.58 4.60
CA SER A 236 -0.98 10.44 4.15
C SER A 236 -0.33 10.68 2.78
N ASP A 237 0.72 9.91 2.46
CA ASP A 237 1.32 9.86 1.12
C ASP A 237 0.69 8.78 0.23
N GLY A 238 -0.09 7.88 0.81
CA GLY A 238 -0.85 6.84 0.13
C GLY A 238 -1.78 6.12 1.08
N ILE A 239 -2.70 5.34 0.54
CA ILE A 239 -3.69 4.55 1.29
C ILE A 239 -3.56 3.09 0.89
N MET A 240 -3.76 2.18 1.86
CA MET A 240 -3.90 0.75 1.59
C MET A 240 -5.26 0.26 2.11
N VAL A 241 -6.07 -0.28 1.24
CA VAL A 241 -7.31 -0.98 1.61
C VAL A 241 -6.94 -2.42 1.97
N ALA A 242 -6.78 -2.69 3.25
CA ALA A 242 -6.39 -3.99 3.78
C ALA A 242 -7.65 -4.84 4.08
N ARG A 243 -8.15 -5.50 3.04
CA ARG A 243 -9.49 -6.12 3.01
C ARG A 243 -9.66 -7.26 4.00
N GLY A 244 -8.58 -7.97 4.34
CA GLY A 244 -8.59 -9.05 5.33
C GLY A 244 -9.07 -8.55 6.70
N ASP A 245 -8.31 -7.63 7.29
CA ASP A 245 -8.60 -7.07 8.61
C ASP A 245 -9.89 -6.22 8.57
N LEU A 246 -10.08 -5.42 7.51
CA LEU A 246 -11.30 -4.64 7.33
C LEU A 246 -12.56 -5.52 7.31
N GLY A 247 -12.50 -6.69 6.65
CA GLY A 247 -13.64 -7.62 6.57
C GLY A 247 -13.96 -8.35 7.88
N VAL A 248 -13.08 -8.25 8.89
CA VAL A 248 -13.38 -8.69 10.26
C VAL A 248 -14.11 -7.58 11.03
N GLU A 249 -13.72 -6.33 10.82
CA GLU A 249 -14.24 -5.15 11.53
C GLU A 249 -15.59 -4.65 10.99
N ILE A 250 -15.89 -4.92 9.71
CA ILE A 250 -17.14 -4.54 9.05
C ILE A 250 -17.76 -5.76 8.33
N PRO A 251 -19.08 -5.77 8.08
CA PRO A 251 -19.70 -6.87 7.33
C PRO A 251 -19.01 -7.08 5.97
N ALA A 252 -18.60 -8.31 5.69
CA ALA A 252 -17.89 -8.67 4.45
C ALA A 252 -18.62 -8.20 3.18
N SER A 253 -19.96 -8.16 3.20
CA SER A 253 -20.78 -7.66 2.10
C SER A 253 -20.60 -6.15 1.82
N GLN A 254 -20.08 -5.37 2.76
CA GLN A 254 -19.82 -3.94 2.60
C GLN A 254 -18.40 -3.64 2.07
N VAL A 255 -17.46 -4.56 2.25
CA VAL A 255 -16.04 -4.37 1.85
C VAL A 255 -15.89 -3.91 0.39
N PRO A 256 -16.57 -4.53 -0.62
CA PRO A 256 -16.42 -4.08 -2.00
C PRO A 256 -16.89 -2.64 -2.24
N HIS A 257 -17.96 -2.21 -1.56
CA HIS A 257 -18.47 -0.84 -1.68
C HIS A 257 -17.54 0.18 -1.05
N ILE A 258 -16.98 -0.15 0.11
CA ILE A 258 -16.01 0.69 0.83
C ILE A 258 -14.70 0.78 0.03
N GLN A 259 -14.20 -0.33 -0.51
CA GLN A 259 -13.04 -0.33 -1.41
C GLN A 259 -13.24 0.66 -2.58
N LYS A 260 -14.34 0.56 -3.30
CA LYS A 260 -14.65 1.46 -4.43
C LYS A 260 -14.72 2.92 -4.00
N ALA A 261 -15.34 3.20 -2.85
CA ALA A 261 -15.46 4.55 -2.32
C ALA A 261 -14.08 5.12 -1.93
N ILE A 262 -13.23 4.34 -1.26
CA ILE A 262 -11.87 4.76 -0.89
C ILE A 262 -11.02 5.00 -2.13
N ILE A 263 -11.01 4.08 -3.11
CA ILE A 263 -10.26 4.23 -4.36
C ILE A 263 -10.68 5.51 -5.08
N ARG A 264 -11.98 5.77 -5.19
CA ARG A 264 -12.49 7.00 -5.82
C ARG A 264 -11.99 8.25 -5.09
N LYS A 265 -12.13 8.31 -3.76
CA LYS A 265 -11.66 9.44 -2.94
C LYS A 265 -10.14 9.66 -3.09
N CYS A 266 -9.35 8.60 -3.06
CA CYS A 266 -7.91 8.68 -3.28
C CYS A 266 -7.59 9.27 -4.66
N ASN A 267 -8.27 8.79 -5.69
CA ASN A 267 -8.12 9.31 -7.05
C ASN A 267 -8.48 10.80 -7.17
N GLU A 268 -9.54 11.24 -6.49
CA GLU A 268 -9.95 12.66 -6.42
C GLU A 268 -8.89 13.52 -5.70
N HIS A 269 -8.15 12.95 -4.75
CA HIS A 269 -7.11 13.63 -3.97
C HIS A 269 -5.69 13.44 -4.51
N TYR A 270 -5.51 12.79 -5.67
CA TYR A 270 -4.18 12.48 -6.25
C TYR A 270 -3.29 11.65 -5.31
N THR A 271 -3.90 10.87 -4.43
CA THR A 271 -3.24 10.02 -3.45
C THR A 271 -3.20 8.58 -3.98
N PRO A 272 -2.02 7.95 -4.07
CA PRO A 272 -1.93 6.55 -4.52
C PRO A 272 -2.70 5.62 -3.59
N VAL A 273 -3.36 4.62 -4.17
CA VAL A 273 -4.12 3.63 -3.40
C VAL A 273 -3.71 2.21 -3.77
N ILE A 274 -3.56 1.38 -2.74
CA ILE A 274 -3.18 -0.03 -2.82
C ILE A 274 -4.39 -0.88 -2.44
N THR A 275 -4.75 -1.85 -3.27
CA THR A 275 -5.72 -2.89 -2.92
C THR A 275 -4.96 -4.14 -2.45
N ALA A 276 -5.22 -4.58 -1.23
CA ALA A 276 -4.42 -5.56 -0.54
C ALA A 276 -5.24 -6.70 0.06
N THR A 277 -4.57 -7.81 0.30
CA THR A 277 -5.03 -9.05 0.94
C THR A 277 -6.02 -9.88 0.14
N GLN A 278 -5.86 -11.21 0.21
CA GLN A 278 -6.74 -12.20 -0.42
C GLN A 278 -6.96 -11.99 -1.93
N MET A 279 -5.93 -11.51 -2.65
CA MET A 279 -6.03 -11.26 -4.09
C MET A 279 -5.96 -12.56 -4.91
N LEU A 280 -4.95 -13.40 -4.64
CA LEU A 280 -4.76 -14.71 -5.26
C LEU A 280 -4.51 -15.78 -4.17
N ASP A 281 -5.23 -15.73 -3.07
CA ASP A 281 -5.00 -16.53 -1.84
C ASP A 281 -4.88 -18.03 -2.12
N SER A 282 -5.67 -18.57 -3.03
CA SER A 282 -5.59 -19.98 -3.40
C SER A 282 -4.23 -20.38 -3.96
N MET A 283 -3.47 -19.43 -4.53
CA MET A 283 -2.12 -19.66 -5.06
C MET A 283 -1.04 -19.82 -3.98
N ILE A 284 -1.36 -19.61 -2.71
CA ILE A 284 -0.52 -20.06 -1.60
C ILE A 284 -0.31 -21.58 -1.69
N ARG A 285 -1.34 -22.34 -2.10
CA ARG A 285 -1.36 -23.81 -2.12
C ARG A 285 -1.45 -24.40 -3.51
N ASN A 286 -2.05 -23.71 -4.46
CA ASN A 286 -2.36 -24.20 -5.80
C ASN A 286 -1.56 -23.41 -6.87
N PRO A 287 -1.18 -24.06 -8.00
CA PRO A 287 -0.43 -23.38 -9.07
C PRO A 287 -1.29 -22.45 -9.94
N ARG A 288 -2.61 -22.42 -9.72
CA ARG A 288 -3.56 -21.56 -10.45
C ARG A 288 -4.58 -20.95 -9.49
N PRO A 289 -5.01 -19.69 -9.75
CA PRO A 289 -6.04 -19.05 -8.95
C PRO A 289 -7.43 -19.57 -9.32
N THR A 290 -8.40 -19.25 -8.48
CA THR A 290 -9.81 -19.40 -8.82
C THR A 290 -10.27 -18.31 -9.80
N ARG A 291 -11.37 -18.52 -10.50
CA ARG A 291 -11.97 -17.49 -11.38
C ARG A 291 -12.45 -16.26 -10.61
N ALA A 292 -12.89 -16.45 -9.36
CA ALA A 292 -13.31 -15.34 -8.49
C ALA A 292 -12.14 -14.43 -8.15
N GLU A 293 -10.96 -14.99 -7.84
CA GLU A 293 -9.74 -14.22 -7.56
C GLU A 293 -9.26 -13.45 -8.80
N VAL A 294 -9.28 -14.09 -9.98
CA VAL A 294 -8.95 -13.38 -11.24
C VAL A 294 -9.89 -12.20 -11.47
N ALA A 295 -11.20 -12.40 -11.24
CA ALA A 295 -12.19 -11.33 -11.36
C ALA A 295 -11.98 -10.24 -10.31
N ASP A 296 -11.59 -10.58 -9.08
CA ASP A 296 -11.33 -9.62 -8.01
C ASP A 296 -10.13 -8.72 -8.34
N VAL A 297 -9.01 -9.30 -8.78
CA VAL A 297 -7.84 -8.53 -9.24
C VAL A 297 -8.21 -7.59 -10.39
N ALA A 298 -8.92 -8.09 -11.40
CA ALA A 298 -9.37 -7.28 -12.53
C ALA A 298 -10.30 -6.14 -12.07
N ASN A 299 -11.25 -6.40 -11.16
CA ASN A 299 -12.15 -5.40 -10.62
C ASN A 299 -11.41 -4.29 -9.84
N ALA A 300 -10.41 -4.62 -9.03
CA ALA A 300 -9.59 -3.61 -8.37
C ALA A 300 -8.91 -2.67 -9.37
N ILE A 301 -8.45 -3.21 -10.51
CA ILE A 301 -7.85 -2.42 -11.59
C ILE A 301 -8.92 -1.54 -12.28
N TYR A 302 -10.11 -2.07 -12.57
CA TYR A 302 -11.24 -1.31 -13.11
C TYR A 302 -11.69 -0.20 -12.15
N ASP A 303 -11.62 -0.43 -10.84
CA ASP A 303 -11.93 0.57 -9.81
C ASP A 303 -10.94 1.75 -9.81
N GLY A 304 -9.75 1.56 -10.41
CA GLY A 304 -8.73 2.60 -10.55
C GLY A 304 -7.66 2.57 -9.45
N THR A 305 -7.39 1.42 -8.84
CA THR A 305 -6.27 1.25 -7.90
C THR A 305 -4.91 1.56 -8.57
N ASP A 306 -3.95 2.06 -7.81
CA ASP A 306 -2.58 2.30 -8.31
C ASP A 306 -1.72 1.04 -8.22
N ALA A 307 -1.91 0.28 -7.14
CA ALA A 307 -1.18 -0.95 -6.90
C ALA A 307 -2.08 -2.06 -6.34
N ILE A 308 -1.65 -3.28 -6.56
CA ILE A 308 -2.24 -4.52 -6.02
C ILE A 308 -1.15 -5.27 -5.26
N MET A 309 -1.53 -6.01 -4.21
CA MET A 309 -0.55 -6.61 -3.30
C MET A 309 -0.77 -8.12 -3.13
N LEU A 310 0.32 -8.87 -3.24
CA LEU A 310 0.44 -10.27 -2.83
C LEU A 310 0.99 -10.33 -1.41
N SER A 311 0.32 -11.09 -0.56
CA SER A 311 0.67 -11.29 0.86
C SER A 311 1.28 -12.67 1.09
N GLY A 312 0.49 -13.62 1.56
CA GLY A 312 0.88 -15.01 1.78
C GLY A 312 1.38 -15.71 0.52
N GLU A 313 0.85 -15.32 -0.65
CA GLU A 313 1.17 -15.90 -1.96
C GLU A 313 2.68 -15.84 -2.25
N THR A 314 3.34 -14.72 -1.92
CA THR A 314 4.78 -14.53 -2.14
C THR A 314 5.61 -14.71 -0.87
N ALA A 315 5.01 -14.55 0.32
CA ALA A 315 5.73 -14.68 1.59
C ALA A 315 5.93 -16.13 2.06
N ALA A 316 4.91 -16.98 1.92
CA ALA A 316 4.88 -18.34 2.45
C ALA A 316 4.30 -19.37 1.47
N GLY A 317 3.82 -18.94 0.31
CA GLY A 317 3.20 -19.78 -0.70
C GLY A 317 4.19 -20.72 -1.39
N LYS A 318 3.64 -21.79 -1.97
CA LYS A 318 4.41 -22.78 -2.75
C LYS A 318 4.80 -22.26 -4.14
N TYR A 319 4.11 -21.20 -4.62
CA TYR A 319 4.23 -20.73 -6.01
C TYR A 319 4.44 -19.20 -6.09
N PRO A 320 5.46 -18.63 -5.38
CA PRO A 320 5.61 -17.18 -5.25
C PRO A 320 5.78 -16.46 -6.59
N VAL A 321 6.62 -16.99 -7.47
CA VAL A 321 6.89 -16.38 -8.79
C VAL A 321 5.69 -16.55 -9.73
N ASP A 322 5.01 -17.70 -9.69
CA ASP A 322 3.85 -17.94 -10.55
C ASP A 322 2.66 -17.07 -10.13
N ALA A 323 2.48 -16.82 -8.82
CA ALA A 323 1.46 -15.90 -8.30
C ALA A 323 1.71 -14.46 -8.80
N LEU A 324 2.97 -14.01 -8.78
CA LEU A 324 3.32 -12.71 -9.33
C LEU A 324 3.08 -12.64 -10.84
N LYS A 325 3.52 -13.64 -11.61
CA LYS A 325 3.28 -13.70 -13.05
C LYS A 325 1.80 -13.65 -13.38
N MET A 326 0.99 -14.44 -12.68
CA MET A 326 -0.46 -14.44 -12.85
C MET A 326 -1.07 -13.07 -12.57
N MET A 327 -0.65 -12.39 -11.50
CA MET A 327 -1.12 -11.04 -11.18
C MET A 327 -0.71 -10.02 -12.25
N ALA A 328 0.50 -10.13 -12.77
CA ALA A 328 0.99 -9.28 -13.86
C ALA A 328 0.20 -9.52 -15.16
N ASP A 329 -0.07 -10.79 -15.50
CA ASP A 329 -0.86 -11.17 -16.67
C ASP A 329 -2.30 -10.62 -16.58
N ILE A 330 -2.94 -10.73 -15.41
CA ILE A 330 -4.28 -10.17 -15.20
C ILE A 330 -4.26 -8.65 -15.39
N ALA A 331 -3.24 -7.96 -14.88
CA ALA A 331 -3.11 -6.53 -15.06
C ALA A 331 -2.91 -6.15 -16.55
N GLU A 332 -1.99 -6.81 -17.25
CA GLU A 332 -1.74 -6.56 -18.67
C GLU A 332 -2.97 -6.84 -19.56
N MET A 333 -3.73 -7.87 -19.21
CA MET A 333 -4.96 -8.21 -19.95
C MET A 333 -6.13 -7.27 -19.63
N THR A 334 -6.20 -6.72 -18.42
CA THR A 334 -7.30 -5.84 -17.99
C THR A 334 -7.11 -4.40 -18.47
N GLU A 335 -5.90 -3.87 -18.39
CA GLU A 335 -5.60 -2.46 -18.65
C GLU A 335 -6.01 -1.97 -20.07
N PRO A 336 -5.88 -2.74 -21.16
CA PRO A 336 -6.37 -2.32 -22.47
C PRO A 336 -7.89 -2.04 -22.54
N HIS A 337 -8.66 -2.65 -21.61
CA HIS A 337 -10.11 -2.56 -21.54
C HIS A 337 -10.61 -1.45 -20.59
N LEU A 338 -9.70 -0.70 -19.95
CA LEU A 338 -10.06 0.46 -19.14
C LEU A 338 -10.72 1.56 -20.00
N ASP A 339 -11.74 2.21 -19.45
CA ASP A 339 -12.31 3.39 -20.07
C ASP A 339 -11.47 4.64 -19.74
N TYR A 340 -10.38 4.80 -20.48
CA TYR A 340 -9.46 5.94 -20.35
C TYR A 340 -10.12 7.29 -20.59
N LYS A 341 -11.29 7.34 -21.22
CA LYS A 341 -12.04 8.56 -21.47
C LYS A 341 -12.70 9.05 -20.19
N VAL A 342 -13.33 8.12 -19.47
CA VAL A 342 -13.98 8.41 -18.19
C VAL A 342 -12.97 8.94 -17.16
N PHE A 343 -11.76 8.36 -17.10
CA PHE A 343 -10.73 8.83 -16.18
C PHE A 343 -10.29 10.27 -16.46
N ILE A 344 -10.24 10.69 -17.72
CA ILE A 344 -9.85 12.06 -18.09
C ILE A 344 -10.99 13.05 -17.82
N GLU A 345 -12.25 12.65 -18.03
CA GLU A 345 -13.43 13.52 -17.93
C GLU A 345 -13.90 13.71 -16.49
N HIS A 346 -13.88 12.66 -15.66
CA HIS A 346 -14.38 12.68 -14.28
C HIS A 346 -13.36 13.13 -13.23
N ARG A 347 -12.08 13.19 -13.59
CA ARG A 347 -11.04 13.76 -12.73
C ARG A 347 -10.95 15.26 -12.97
N SER A 348 -12.03 15.95 -12.60
CA SER A 348 -12.11 17.39 -12.74
C SER A 348 -11.12 18.09 -11.82
N MET A 349 -10.69 19.28 -12.24
CA MET A 349 -9.78 20.14 -11.45
C MET A 349 -10.51 20.87 -10.30
N ASP A 350 -11.67 20.38 -9.84
CA ASP A 350 -12.50 21.04 -8.86
C ASP A 350 -11.69 21.40 -7.60
N GLY A 351 -11.52 22.71 -7.40
CA GLY A 351 -10.84 23.30 -6.25
C GLY A 351 -9.30 23.23 -6.26
N ARG A 352 -8.67 22.72 -7.32
CA ARG A 352 -7.19 22.62 -7.44
C ARG A 352 -6.67 23.23 -8.73
N GLU A 353 -7.18 24.40 -9.08
CA GLU A 353 -6.69 25.21 -10.21
C GLU A 353 -5.25 25.66 -10.01
N LYS A 354 -4.31 24.73 -10.22
CA LYS A 354 -2.88 25.00 -10.23
C LYS A 354 -2.35 24.83 -11.64
N ILE A 355 -1.39 25.66 -12.01
CA ILE A 355 -0.68 25.58 -13.31
C ILE A 355 -0.25 24.13 -13.62
N SER A 356 0.34 23.45 -12.65
CA SER A 356 0.83 22.07 -12.83
C SER A 356 -0.28 21.08 -13.20
N SER A 357 -1.46 21.18 -12.60
CA SER A 357 -2.61 20.29 -12.91
C SER A 357 -3.16 20.57 -14.30
N ALA A 358 -3.25 21.84 -14.69
CA ALA A 358 -3.69 22.24 -16.02
C ALA A 358 -2.73 21.74 -17.11
N VAL A 359 -1.42 21.90 -16.91
CA VAL A 359 -0.39 21.40 -17.84
C VAL A 359 -0.39 19.87 -17.92
N ALA A 360 -0.52 19.18 -16.78
CA ALA A 360 -0.60 17.71 -16.77
C ALA A 360 -1.83 17.19 -17.54
N LEU A 361 -3.01 17.80 -17.36
CA LEU A 361 -4.20 17.46 -18.12
C LEU A 361 -4.03 17.75 -19.62
N ALA A 362 -3.45 18.90 -19.98
CA ALA A 362 -3.14 19.25 -21.36
C ALA A 362 -2.17 18.23 -21.98
N THR A 363 -1.14 17.80 -21.23
CA THR A 363 -0.17 16.76 -21.64
C THR A 363 -0.88 15.45 -22.01
N VAL A 364 -1.77 14.96 -21.12
CA VAL A 364 -2.49 13.70 -21.35
C VAL A 364 -3.46 13.81 -22.52
N ARG A 365 -4.18 14.93 -22.66
CA ARG A 365 -5.08 15.19 -23.80
C ARG A 365 -4.30 15.29 -25.11
N THR A 366 -3.16 15.97 -25.12
CA THR A 366 -2.28 16.09 -26.29
C THR A 366 -1.73 14.71 -26.70
N ALA A 367 -1.23 13.93 -25.76
CA ALA A 367 -0.77 12.57 -26.02
C ALA A 367 -1.87 11.68 -26.64
N LYS A 368 -3.11 11.77 -26.10
CA LYS A 368 -4.26 11.05 -26.65
C LYS A 368 -4.61 11.50 -28.07
N ASN A 369 -4.71 12.81 -28.31
CA ASN A 369 -5.15 13.38 -29.59
C ASN A 369 -4.15 13.10 -30.73
N LEU A 370 -2.86 13.18 -30.42
CA LEU A 370 -1.78 12.91 -31.37
C LEU A 370 -1.44 11.42 -31.48
N LYS A 371 -2.05 10.54 -30.67
CA LYS A 371 -1.68 9.13 -30.56
C LYS A 371 -0.18 8.96 -30.27
N ALA A 372 0.36 9.80 -29.39
CA ALA A 372 1.75 9.75 -29.00
C ALA A 372 2.13 8.35 -28.44
N ASN A 373 3.40 8.01 -28.54
CA ASN A 373 3.94 6.71 -28.09
C ASN A 373 4.26 6.72 -26.58
N ALA A 374 4.64 7.91 -26.04
CA ALA A 374 4.99 8.05 -24.63
C ALA A 374 4.79 9.49 -24.14
N ILE A 375 4.71 9.62 -22.81
CA ILE A 375 4.92 10.88 -22.11
C ILE A 375 6.26 10.78 -21.38
N VAL A 376 7.14 11.77 -21.56
CA VAL A 376 8.45 11.84 -20.92
C VAL A 376 8.47 13.04 -19.97
N THR A 377 8.78 12.80 -18.69
CA THR A 377 8.78 13.86 -17.68
C THR A 377 10.01 13.80 -16.78
N PRO A 378 10.98 14.73 -16.96
CA PRO A 378 11.99 14.98 -15.95
C PRO A 378 11.36 15.54 -14.67
N THR A 379 11.80 15.04 -13.52
CA THR A 379 11.23 15.45 -12.24
C THR A 379 12.25 15.34 -11.10
N MET A 380 12.28 16.33 -10.22
CA MET A 380 13.12 16.33 -9.02
C MET A 380 12.39 15.76 -7.80
N SER A 381 11.07 15.93 -7.73
CA SER A 381 10.22 15.53 -6.59
C SER A 381 9.25 14.41 -6.91
N GLY A 382 9.12 14.02 -8.18
CA GLY A 382 8.11 13.06 -8.65
C GLY A 382 6.72 13.67 -8.89
N ASN A 383 6.48 14.93 -8.53
CA ASN A 383 5.15 15.54 -8.56
C ASN A 383 4.54 15.57 -9.97
N THR A 384 5.31 15.96 -10.99
CA THR A 384 4.84 15.97 -12.39
C THR A 384 4.35 14.60 -12.84
N ALA A 385 5.15 13.56 -12.57
CA ALA A 385 4.79 12.18 -12.92
C ALA A 385 3.50 11.72 -12.20
N ARG A 386 3.33 12.07 -10.91
CA ARG A 386 2.12 11.76 -10.14
C ARG A 386 0.88 12.45 -10.71
N LEU A 387 0.99 13.74 -11.05
CA LEU A 387 -0.12 14.50 -11.64
C LEU A 387 -0.54 13.91 -13.00
N ILE A 388 0.41 13.56 -13.86
CA ILE A 388 0.13 12.92 -15.15
C ILE A 388 -0.53 11.55 -14.95
N SER A 389 0.04 10.72 -14.08
CA SER A 389 -0.48 9.39 -13.75
C SER A 389 -1.92 9.43 -13.28
N ASN A 390 -2.30 10.46 -12.50
CA ASN A 390 -3.65 10.59 -12.01
C ASN A 390 -4.70 10.68 -13.12
N PHE A 391 -4.37 11.26 -14.28
CA PHE A 391 -5.25 11.29 -15.44
C PHE A 391 -5.25 9.99 -16.25
N ARG A 392 -4.56 8.95 -15.79
CA ARG A 392 -4.52 7.60 -16.40
C ARG A 392 -4.30 7.64 -17.92
N PRO A 393 -3.16 8.16 -18.44
CA PRO A 393 -2.91 8.14 -19.88
C PRO A 393 -2.79 6.70 -20.40
N LYS A 394 -3.28 6.48 -21.63
CA LYS A 394 -3.15 5.18 -22.28
C LYS A 394 -1.69 4.84 -22.61
N VAL A 395 -0.85 5.85 -22.82
CA VAL A 395 0.59 5.71 -23.11
C VAL A 395 1.42 5.60 -21.85
N PRO A 396 2.62 5.00 -21.87
CA PRO A 396 3.53 4.93 -20.73
C PRO A 396 4.02 6.33 -20.32
N ILE A 397 4.36 6.48 -19.05
CA ILE A 397 4.97 7.67 -18.47
C ILE A 397 6.40 7.33 -18.06
N TYR A 398 7.39 7.91 -18.74
CA TYR A 398 8.80 7.77 -18.37
C TYR A 398 9.23 8.97 -17.52
N ALA A 399 9.46 8.74 -16.23
CA ALA A 399 9.88 9.77 -15.29
C ALA A 399 11.39 9.71 -15.09
N ILE A 400 12.09 10.78 -15.48
CA ILE A 400 13.56 10.83 -15.38
C ILE A 400 13.95 11.66 -14.16
N THR A 401 14.67 11.06 -13.21
CA THR A 401 15.09 11.72 -11.98
C THR A 401 16.55 11.39 -11.62
N PRO A 402 17.34 12.37 -11.14
CA PRO A 402 18.67 12.11 -10.59
C PRO A 402 18.61 11.57 -9.15
N ASN A 403 17.47 11.68 -8.48
CA ASN A 403 17.28 11.29 -7.09
C ASN A 403 16.77 9.84 -6.98
N SER A 404 17.59 8.95 -6.43
CA SER A 404 17.25 7.53 -6.26
C SER A 404 16.05 7.31 -5.32
N THR A 405 15.91 8.12 -4.26
CA THR A 405 14.74 8.03 -3.36
C THR A 405 13.44 8.34 -4.10
N ILE A 406 13.45 9.37 -4.96
CA ILE A 406 12.28 9.69 -5.80
C ILE A 406 12.04 8.60 -6.84
N GLN A 407 13.11 8.04 -7.44
CA GLN A 407 13.01 6.94 -8.37
C GLN A 407 12.31 5.72 -7.73
N HIS A 408 12.70 5.35 -6.51
CA HIS A 408 12.05 4.27 -5.75
C HIS A 408 10.58 4.61 -5.43
N LYS A 409 10.31 5.82 -4.92
CA LYS A 409 8.95 6.23 -4.55
C LYS A 409 7.98 6.26 -5.73
N LEU A 410 8.46 6.54 -6.93
CA LEU A 410 7.66 6.50 -8.15
C LEU A 410 7.24 5.07 -8.55
N GLN A 411 7.81 4.03 -7.95
CA GLN A 411 7.35 2.66 -8.15
C GLN A 411 5.94 2.38 -7.57
N LEU A 412 5.41 3.27 -6.74
CA LEU A 412 4.02 3.18 -6.29
C LEU A 412 3.04 3.86 -7.27
N ILE A 413 3.54 4.62 -8.23
CA ILE A 413 2.71 5.48 -9.09
C ILE A 413 2.31 4.73 -10.37
N TRP A 414 1.01 4.59 -10.60
CA TRP A 414 0.43 3.88 -11.73
C TRP A 414 0.98 4.38 -13.09
N GLY A 415 1.37 3.46 -13.95
CA GLY A 415 1.83 3.75 -15.31
C GLY A 415 3.16 4.50 -15.43
N VAL A 416 3.82 4.79 -14.30
CA VAL A 416 5.12 5.48 -14.28
C VAL A 416 6.26 4.46 -14.29
N THR A 417 7.17 4.60 -15.23
CA THR A 417 8.46 3.91 -15.23
C THR A 417 9.55 4.91 -14.85
N PRO A 418 10.06 4.86 -13.61
CA PRO A 418 11.10 5.77 -13.16
C PRO A 418 12.47 5.36 -13.71
N LEU A 419 13.16 6.31 -14.31
CA LEU A 419 14.47 6.12 -14.92
C LEU A 419 15.50 7.05 -14.28
N LYS A 420 16.73 6.56 -14.17
CA LYS A 420 17.84 7.36 -13.64
C LYS A 420 18.26 8.40 -14.66
N GLY A 421 18.35 9.65 -14.24
CA GLY A 421 18.87 10.77 -14.99
C GLY A 421 19.96 11.51 -14.23
N TYR A 422 20.38 12.67 -14.77
CA TYR A 422 21.35 13.53 -14.12
C TYR A 422 20.79 14.95 -14.03
N GLN A 423 21.21 15.70 -13.04
CA GLN A 423 20.80 17.11 -12.90
C GLN A 423 21.36 17.96 -14.06
N ARG A 424 20.53 18.83 -14.60
CA ARG A 424 20.86 19.79 -15.69
C ARG A 424 20.22 21.13 -15.37
N ASP A 425 20.84 22.19 -15.85
CA ASP A 425 20.49 23.56 -15.46
C ASP A 425 19.69 24.30 -16.54
N THR A 426 19.64 23.78 -17.78
CA THR A 426 18.88 24.38 -18.87
C THR A 426 17.82 23.46 -19.41
N THR A 427 16.71 24.03 -19.90
CA THR A 427 15.59 23.28 -20.47
C THR A 427 16.04 22.38 -21.64
N ASP A 428 16.90 22.89 -22.53
CA ASP A 428 17.39 22.12 -23.69
C ASP A 428 18.22 20.91 -23.26
N HIS A 429 19.09 21.08 -22.26
CA HIS A 429 19.89 19.97 -21.73
C HIS A 429 19.03 18.94 -20.99
N ILE A 430 18.00 19.39 -20.25
CA ILE A 430 17.05 18.50 -19.56
C ILE A 430 16.28 17.68 -20.60
N MET A 431 15.79 18.31 -21.65
CA MET A 431 15.02 17.67 -22.71
C MET A 431 15.88 16.67 -23.52
N SER A 432 17.06 17.12 -23.98
CA SER A 432 18.00 16.27 -24.71
C SER A 432 18.43 15.04 -23.90
N GLN A 433 18.76 15.24 -22.61
CA GLN A 433 19.13 14.14 -21.73
C GLN A 433 17.96 13.15 -21.55
N ALA A 434 16.74 13.64 -21.26
CA ALA A 434 15.58 12.80 -21.05
C ALA A 434 15.28 11.95 -22.29
N MET A 435 15.32 12.54 -23.46
CA MET A 435 15.14 11.83 -24.73
C MET A 435 16.25 10.78 -24.96
N ASN A 436 17.50 11.11 -24.65
CA ASN A 436 18.61 10.16 -24.76
C ASN A 436 18.45 8.96 -23.79
N VAL A 437 17.98 9.19 -22.56
CA VAL A 437 17.74 8.11 -21.57
C VAL A 437 16.70 7.14 -22.08
N VAL A 438 15.54 7.62 -22.55
CA VAL A 438 14.47 6.72 -23.01
C VAL A 438 14.84 6.01 -24.32
N ARG A 439 15.64 6.66 -25.19
CA ARG A 439 16.12 6.05 -26.42
C ARG A 439 17.18 4.96 -26.16
N SER A 440 18.16 5.23 -25.32
CA SER A 440 19.23 4.27 -24.97
C SER A 440 18.70 2.99 -24.31
N ARG A 441 17.50 3.06 -23.72
CA ARG A 441 16.78 1.91 -23.15
C ARG A 441 15.78 1.27 -24.10
N HIS A 442 15.78 1.67 -25.37
CA HIS A 442 14.85 1.17 -26.42
C HIS A 442 13.36 1.31 -26.06
N LEU A 443 13.01 2.33 -25.27
CA LEU A 443 11.63 2.62 -24.85
C LEU A 443 10.86 3.49 -25.85
N ILE A 444 11.59 4.18 -26.72
CA ILE A 444 11.10 4.92 -27.89
C ILE A 444 11.99 4.64 -29.10
N HIS A 445 11.42 4.74 -30.28
CA HIS A 445 12.08 4.50 -31.55
C HIS A 445 12.03 5.74 -32.44
N LYS A 446 12.88 5.77 -33.47
CA LYS A 446 12.87 6.84 -34.47
C LYS A 446 11.48 6.97 -35.12
N GLY A 447 10.97 8.21 -35.16
CA GLY A 447 9.64 8.53 -35.69
C GLY A 447 8.53 8.45 -34.62
N ASP A 448 8.81 8.00 -33.38
CA ASP A 448 7.83 8.01 -32.31
C ASP A 448 7.52 9.44 -31.86
N LEU A 449 6.22 9.74 -31.71
CA LEU A 449 5.78 11.00 -31.10
C LEU A 449 5.80 10.90 -29.57
N VAL A 450 6.48 11.85 -28.95
CA VAL A 450 6.64 11.95 -27.49
C VAL A 450 6.08 13.28 -27.01
N VAL A 451 5.26 13.25 -25.96
CA VAL A 451 4.87 14.47 -25.26
C VAL A 451 5.80 14.65 -24.05
N PHE A 452 6.65 15.66 -24.13
CA PHE A 452 7.56 16.03 -23.07
C PHE A 452 6.90 17.08 -22.17
N THR A 453 7.05 16.95 -20.84
CA THR A 453 6.55 17.96 -19.89
C THR A 453 7.46 18.08 -18.67
N ALA A 454 7.72 19.30 -18.25
CA ALA A 454 8.61 19.59 -17.12
C ALA A 454 8.26 20.94 -16.46
N GLY A 455 8.96 21.26 -15.39
CA GLY A 455 9.07 22.63 -14.87
C GLY A 455 10.27 23.33 -15.51
N ASP A 456 10.08 24.59 -15.92
CA ASP A 456 11.17 25.43 -16.38
C ASP A 456 12.10 25.79 -15.22
N PRO A 457 13.41 25.44 -15.29
CA PRO A 457 14.37 25.76 -14.23
C PRO A 457 14.49 27.26 -13.97
N ALA A 458 14.41 28.10 -15.00
CA ALA A 458 14.54 29.56 -14.87
C ALA A 458 13.40 30.18 -14.07
N THR A 459 12.17 29.68 -14.24
CA THR A 459 10.99 30.18 -13.52
C THR A 459 10.98 29.71 -12.05
N ASN A 460 11.57 28.55 -11.78
CA ASN A 460 11.62 27.99 -10.43
C ASN A 460 12.62 28.68 -9.49
N MET A 461 13.68 29.29 -10.02
CA MET A 461 14.67 30.02 -9.24
C MET A 461 14.14 31.37 -8.69
N THR A 462 13.12 31.96 -9.31
CA THR A 462 12.65 33.31 -8.98
C THR A 462 11.57 33.41 -7.92
N ASN A 463 10.84 32.32 -7.62
CA ASN A 463 9.60 32.40 -6.84
C ASN A 463 9.61 31.68 -5.47
N GLY A 464 10.68 31.04 -5.05
CA GLY A 464 10.78 30.33 -3.75
C GLY A 464 9.67 29.23 -3.53
N ARG A 465 8.81 29.03 -4.51
CA ARG A 465 7.78 27.99 -4.54
C ARG A 465 8.35 26.81 -5.30
N GLY A 466 8.34 25.63 -4.72
CA GLY A 466 8.88 24.38 -5.33
C GLY A 466 8.54 24.22 -6.82
N ALA A 467 9.30 23.41 -7.52
CA ALA A 467 9.24 23.22 -8.97
C ALA A 467 7.82 23.05 -9.49
N VAL A 468 7.35 23.99 -10.31
CA VAL A 468 6.03 24.02 -10.93
C VAL A 468 6.14 23.42 -12.33
N THR A 469 5.32 22.40 -12.65
CA THR A 469 5.17 21.91 -14.03
C THR A 469 4.45 22.97 -14.85
N ASN A 470 5.15 23.62 -15.79
CA ASN A 470 4.63 24.78 -16.53
C ASN A 470 4.90 24.76 -18.03
N MET A 471 5.53 23.70 -18.56
CA MET A 471 5.80 23.57 -19.99
C MET A 471 5.47 22.21 -20.54
N MET A 472 5.11 22.18 -21.83
CA MET A 472 4.85 20.97 -22.60
C MET A 472 5.41 21.17 -24.02
N HIS A 473 6.09 20.15 -24.53
CA HIS A 473 6.57 20.07 -25.91
C HIS A 473 6.12 18.77 -26.57
N VAL A 474 5.89 18.81 -27.88
CA VAL A 474 5.69 17.60 -28.68
C VAL A 474 6.94 17.41 -29.52
N ILE A 475 7.53 16.22 -29.46
CA ILE A 475 8.80 15.90 -30.07
C ILE A 475 8.63 14.62 -30.88
N GLU A 476 9.10 14.63 -32.13
CA GLU A 476 9.31 13.42 -32.90
C GLU A 476 10.73 12.91 -32.62
N ALA A 477 10.84 11.63 -32.23
CA ALA A 477 12.13 11.03 -31.91
C ALA A 477 12.98 10.84 -33.19
N GLU A 478 14.16 11.43 -33.22
CA GLU A 478 15.13 11.39 -34.32
C GLU A 478 15.87 10.03 -34.41
#